data_0e982027eb1a644f0385af41871d23b3
#
_entry.id   0e982027eb1a644f0385af41871d23b3
#
_cell.length_a   1.000
_cell.length_b   1.000
_cell.length_c   1.000
_cell.angle_alpha   90.00
_cell.angle_beta   90.00
_cell.angle_gamma   90.00
#
_symmetry.space_group_name_H-M   'P 1'
#
loop_
_entity.id
_entity.type
_entity.pdbx_description
1 polymer ?
#
loop_
_entity_poly.entity_id
_entity_poly.type
_entity_poly.pdbx_seq_one_letter_code
_entity_poly.pdbx_strand_id
1 'polypeptide(L)'
;LSPGLIITKISHLEPLAHCQLLEAAHPIPDQSSLDAGQAMLDFAAQTTERDLVLFVLSGGASALMEQPVPGVTLQDLQQASQALLASGATITSINAIRSRLSKIKAGGLARAFDRATVVVLIMSDVAQDNLAVIGSGPFVPANPELDPVQVLDAYNLRALLPPRVVDLLEAPSHPVSVPQ
;
A
#
# COMPACT_ATOMS: atom_id res chain seq x y z
N LEU A 1 14.79 -23.36 6.48
CA LEU A 1 13.84 -22.39 5.89
C LEU A 1 13.72 -21.22 6.84
N SER A 2 13.95 -20.00 6.34
CA SER A 2 13.73 -18.79 7.10
C SER A 2 12.23 -18.61 7.41
N PRO A 3 11.86 -17.97 8.54
CA PRO A 3 10.47 -17.75 8.86
C PRO A 3 9.79 -16.88 7.78
N GLY A 4 8.54 -17.18 7.43
CA GLY A 4 7.72 -16.37 6.56
C GLY A 4 6.81 -15.44 7.34
N LEU A 5 6.29 -14.40 6.67
CA LEU A 5 5.23 -13.54 7.17
C LEU A 5 4.02 -13.64 6.23
N ILE A 6 2.84 -13.92 6.78
CA ILE A 6 1.59 -14.00 6.03
C ILE A 6 0.60 -13.04 6.65
N ILE A 7 0.02 -12.19 5.80
CA ILE A 7 -1.04 -11.26 6.16
C ILE A 7 -2.28 -11.65 5.39
N THR A 8 -3.37 -11.90 6.09
CA THR A 8 -4.63 -12.31 5.49
C THR A 8 -5.81 -11.56 6.09
N LYS A 9 -6.97 -11.69 5.48
CA LYS A 9 -8.21 -11.10 6.00
C LYS A 9 -8.65 -11.81 7.28
N ILE A 10 -9.26 -11.08 8.20
CA ILE A 10 -9.86 -11.60 9.44
C ILE A 10 -10.74 -12.83 9.15
N SER A 11 -10.60 -13.87 9.96
CA SER A 11 -11.27 -15.17 9.84
C SER A 11 -10.85 -16.02 8.62
N HIS A 12 -9.65 -15.78 8.07
CA HIS A 12 -9.09 -16.55 6.95
C HIS A 12 -7.71 -17.15 7.29
N LEU A 13 -7.35 -17.17 8.57
CA LEU A 13 -6.12 -17.81 9.02
C LEU A 13 -6.21 -19.32 8.94
N GLU A 14 -5.20 -19.92 8.33
CA GLU A 14 -4.93 -21.35 8.41
C GLU A 14 -3.58 -21.56 9.07
N PRO A 15 -3.45 -22.48 10.03
CA PRO A 15 -2.17 -22.72 10.72
C PRO A 15 -1.09 -23.17 9.73
N LEU A 16 0.00 -22.45 9.67
CA LEU A 16 1.17 -22.78 8.85
C LEU A 16 2.42 -22.84 9.71
N ALA A 17 3.18 -23.91 9.56
CA ALA A 17 4.45 -24.05 10.24
C ALA A 17 5.47 -23.03 9.69
N HIS A 18 6.31 -22.50 10.58
CA HIS A 18 7.41 -21.58 10.25
C HIS A 18 6.98 -20.21 9.67
N CYS A 19 5.73 -19.80 9.85
CA CYS A 19 5.26 -18.49 9.41
C CYS A 19 4.67 -17.72 10.60
N GLN A 20 4.96 -16.43 10.68
CA GLN A 20 4.18 -15.49 11.46
C GLN A 20 2.89 -15.21 10.69
N LEU A 21 1.75 -15.33 11.35
CA LEU A 21 0.44 -15.14 10.75
C LEU A 21 -0.23 -13.93 11.36
N LEU A 22 -0.67 -12.99 10.53
CA LEU A 22 -1.39 -11.79 10.93
C LEU A 22 -2.72 -11.70 10.18
N GLU A 23 -3.74 -11.25 10.87
CA GLU A 23 -5.04 -10.92 10.28
C GLU A 23 -5.22 -9.41 10.24
N ALA A 24 -5.84 -8.92 9.17
CA ALA A 24 -6.09 -7.51 8.99
C ALA A 24 -7.47 -7.23 8.37
N ALA A 25 -7.95 -6.00 8.57
CA ALA A 25 -9.26 -5.57 8.10
C ALA A 25 -9.29 -5.32 6.59
N HIS A 26 -10.43 -5.60 6.00
CA HIS A 26 -10.73 -5.35 4.60
C HIS A 26 -12.22 -5.03 4.42
N PRO A 27 -12.68 -4.06 3.63
CA PRO A 27 -11.91 -3.26 2.64
C PRO A 27 -11.32 -1.95 3.19
N ILE A 28 -11.64 -1.55 4.41
CA ILE A 28 -11.14 -0.31 5.03
C ILE A 28 -10.08 -0.71 6.06
N PRO A 29 -8.88 -0.11 6.01
CA PRO A 29 -7.82 -0.42 6.97
C PRO A 29 -8.20 0.02 8.38
N ASP A 30 -7.77 -0.76 9.36
CA ASP A 30 -7.87 -0.46 10.79
C ASP A 30 -6.49 -0.60 11.47
N GLN A 31 -6.47 -0.66 12.79
CA GLN A 31 -5.22 -0.82 13.54
C GLN A 31 -4.49 -2.12 13.17
N SER A 32 -5.24 -3.21 12.92
CA SER A 32 -4.63 -4.49 12.51
C SER A 32 -3.91 -4.39 11.15
N SER A 33 -4.44 -3.54 10.26
CA SER A 33 -3.79 -3.25 8.97
C SER A 33 -2.49 -2.46 9.13
N LEU A 34 -2.42 -1.54 10.12
CA LEU A 34 -1.20 -0.80 10.44
C LEU A 34 -0.17 -1.71 11.09
N ASP A 35 -0.59 -2.56 12.00
CA ASP A 35 0.28 -3.53 12.68
C ASP A 35 0.88 -4.52 11.67
N ALA A 36 0.06 -4.98 10.71
CA ALA A 36 0.51 -5.83 9.62
C ALA A 36 1.47 -5.11 8.67
N GLY A 37 1.21 -3.84 8.36
CA GLY A 37 2.09 -3.01 7.56
C GLY A 37 3.44 -2.76 8.24
N GLN A 38 3.44 -2.48 9.54
CA GLN A 38 4.68 -2.34 10.32
C GLN A 38 5.46 -3.65 10.36
N ALA A 39 4.79 -4.78 10.63
CA ALA A 39 5.44 -6.09 10.63
C ALA A 39 6.09 -6.43 9.28
N MET A 40 5.47 -6.02 8.16
CA MET A 40 6.05 -6.19 6.83
C MET A 40 7.30 -5.33 6.63
N LEU A 41 7.27 -4.07 7.08
CA LEU A 41 8.44 -3.19 7.00
C LEU A 41 9.58 -3.69 7.91
N ASP A 42 9.26 -4.20 9.09
CA ASP A 42 10.23 -4.79 10.01
C ASP A 42 10.84 -6.09 9.44
N PHE A 43 10.02 -6.89 8.76
CA PHE A 43 10.49 -8.06 8.02
C PHE A 43 11.45 -7.67 6.90
N ALA A 44 11.10 -6.66 6.11
CA ALA A 44 11.95 -6.13 5.05
C ALA A 44 13.30 -5.62 5.60
N ALA A 45 13.28 -4.88 6.71
CA ALA A 45 14.49 -4.34 7.33
C ALA A 45 15.47 -5.41 7.83
N GLN A 46 15.01 -6.63 8.06
CA GLN A 46 15.86 -7.76 8.47
C GLN A 46 16.52 -8.47 7.28
N THR A 47 16.09 -8.19 6.06
CA THR A 47 16.65 -8.82 4.85
C THR A 47 18.01 -8.22 4.48
N THR A 48 18.82 -9.02 3.81
CA THR A 48 20.18 -8.68 3.40
C THR A 48 20.38 -8.99 1.92
N GLU A 49 21.50 -8.60 1.36
CA GLU A 49 21.89 -8.91 -0.03
C GLU A 49 22.04 -10.41 -0.33
N ARG A 50 22.07 -11.25 0.71
CA ARG A 50 22.16 -12.73 0.58
C ARG A 50 20.80 -13.40 0.55
N ASP A 51 19.72 -12.64 0.75
CA ASP A 51 18.38 -13.19 0.86
C ASP A 51 17.66 -13.10 -0.48
N LEU A 52 16.94 -14.17 -0.79
CA LEU A 52 15.95 -14.23 -1.85
C LEU A 52 14.56 -14.23 -1.17
N VAL A 53 13.82 -13.18 -1.38
CA VAL A 53 12.44 -13.05 -0.88
C VAL A 53 11.46 -13.46 -1.96
N LEU A 54 10.65 -14.46 -1.68
CA LEU A 54 9.48 -14.78 -2.50
C LEU A 54 8.27 -14.05 -1.93
N PHE A 55 7.82 -13.00 -2.61
CA PHE A 55 6.65 -12.22 -2.21
C PHE A 55 5.43 -12.65 -3.01
N VAL A 56 4.38 -13.11 -2.33
CA VAL A 56 3.13 -13.53 -2.97
C VAL A 56 2.07 -12.46 -2.71
N LEU A 57 1.54 -11.86 -3.78
CA LEU A 57 0.57 -10.77 -3.73
C LEU A 57 -0.75 -11.20 -4.38
N SER A 58 -1.86 -10.98 -3.70
CA SER A 58 -3.20 -11.18 -4.22
C SER A 58 -4.08 -9.94 -4.04
N GLY A 59 -5.31 -9.97 -4.54
CA GLY A 59 -6.31 -8.93 -4.33
C GLY A 59 -6.56 -8.64 -2.85
N GLY A 60 -6.98 -7.41 -2.54
CA GLY A 60 -7.24 -6.96 -1.16
C GLY A 60 -6.02 -6.46 -0.37
N ALA A 61 -4.80 -6.77 -0.77
CA ALA A 61 -3.57 -6.42 -0.06
C ALA A 61 -3.44 -4.93 0.29
N SER A 62 -4.02 -4.05 -0.53
CA SER A 62 -4.01 -2.59 -0.30
C SER A 62 -4.67 -2.13 1.00
N ALA A 63 -5.63 -2.92 1.53
CA ALA A 63 -6.27 -2.63 2.81
C ALA A 63 -5.68 -3.46 3.96
N LEU A 64 -5.25 -4.69 3.66
CA LEU A 64 -4.69 -5.60 4.66
C LEU A 64 -3.34 -5.13 5.21
N MET A 65 -2.59 -4.37 4.43
CA MET A 65 -1.23 -3.95 4.76
C MET A 65 -1.10 -2.46 4.48
N GLU A 66 -1.04 -1.67 5.53
CA GLU A 66 -0.95 -0.22 5.42
C GLU A 66 0.04 0.36 6.44
N GLN A 67 0.77 1.40 6.03
CA GLN A 67 1.58 2.18 6.94
C GLN A 67 1.59 3.63 6.47
N PRO A 68 0.97 4.55 7.24
CA PRO A 68 0.86 5.94 6.83
C PRO A 68 2.22 6.64 6.80
N VAL A 69 2.34 7.63 5.92
CA VAL A 69 3.49 8.54 5.96
C VAL A 69 3.43 9.43 7.21
N PRO A 70 4.56 10.02 7.65
CA PRO A 70 4.58 10.92 8.80
C PRO A 70 3.54 12.05 8.68
N GLY A 71 2.82 12.32 9.77
CA GLY A 71 1.78 13.34 9.83
C GLY A 71 0.37 12.89 9.39
N VAL A 72 0.24 11.68 8.86
CA VAL A 72 -1.05 11.06 8.53
C VAL A 72 -1.42 10.03 9.59
N THR A 73 -2.64 10.09 10.09
CA THR A 73 -3.18 9.15 11.10
C THR A 73 -4.03 8.06 10.45
N LEU A 74 -4.33 7.00 11.21
CA LEU A 74 -5.31 5.99 10.79
C LEU A 74 -6.67 6.61 10.46
N GLN A 75 -7.12 7.55 11.27
CA GLN A 75 -8.40 8.25 11.06
C GLN A 75 -8.39 9.01 9.73
N ASP A 76 -7.27 9.65 9.37
CA ASP A 76 -7.14 10.32 8.07
C ASP A 76 -7.21 9.34 6.90
N LEU A 77 -6.56 8.18 7.01
CA LEU A 77 -6.62 7.13 5.99
C LEU A 77 -8.03 6.59 5.83
N GLN A 78 -8.75 6.38 6.94
CA GLN A 78 -10.13 5.89 6.91
C GLN A 78 -11.06 6.93 6.26
N GLN A 79 -10.97 8.19 6.68
CA GLN A 79 -11.76 9.28 6.10
C GLN A 79 -11.45 9.48 4.61
N ALA A 80 -10.15 9.48 4.25
CA ALA A 80 -9.75 9.56 2.85
C ALA A 80 -10.27 8.38 2.03
N SER A 81 -10.17 7.16 2.55
CA SER A 81 -10.67 5.96 1.87
C SER A 81 -12.18 6.03 1.63
N GLN A 82 -12.96 6.46 2.62
CA GLN A 82 -14.40 6.63 2.50
C GLN A 82 -14.76 7.70 1.46
N ALA A 83 -14.11 8.87 1.52
CA ALA A 83 -14.35 9.95 0.57
C ALA A 83 -14.01 9.53 -0.87
N LEU A 84 -12.88 8.86 -1.07
CA LEU A 84 -12.45 8.37 -2.38
C LEU A 84 -13.41 7.32 -2.95
N LEU A 85 -13.87 6.37 -2.15
CA LEU A 85 -14.84 5.35 -2.59
C LEU A 85 -16.19 5.97 -2.93
N ALA A 86 -16.63 7.01 -2.21
CA ALA A 86 -17.89 7.70 -2.46
C ALA A 86 -17.83 8.68 -3.64
N SER A 87 -16.64 9.10 -4.09
CA SER A 87 -16.47 10.14 -5.10
C SER A 87 -16.78 9.70 -6.53
N GLY A 88 -16.86 8.39 -6.79
CA GLY A 88 -16.92 7.84 -8.14
C GLY A 88 -15.61 7.94 -8.93
N ALA A 89 -14.49 8.26 -8.26
CA ALA A 89 -13.18 8.31 -8.88
C ALA A 89 -12.76 6.93 -9.41
N THR A 90 -12.00 6.93 -10.51
CA THR A 90 -11.43 5.70 -11.05
C THR A 90 -10.44 5.09 -10.06
N ILE A 91 -10.23 3.78 -10.13
CA ILE A 91 -9.26 3.09 -9.26
C ILE A 91 -7.84 3.68 -9.40
N THR A 92 -7.48 4.12 -10.59
CA THR A 92 -6.20 4.76 -10.89
C THR A 92 -6.07 6.12 -10.18
N SER A 93 -7.14 6.93 -10.22
CA SER A 93 -7.22 8.22 -9.49
C SER A 93 -7.18 8.00 -7.96
N ILE A 94 -7.91 7.02 -7.46
CA ILE A 94 -7.89 6.64 -6.05
C ILE A 94 -6.46 6.27 -5.62
N ASN A 95 -5.78 5.45 -6.41
CA ASN A 95 -4.42 5.00 -6.12
C ASN A 95 -3.40 6.15 -6.20
N ALA A 96 -3.59 7.15 -7.04
CA ALA A 96 -2.73 8.34 -7.09
C ALA A 96 -2.73 9.08 -5.74
N ILE A 97 -3.89 9.23 -5.10
CA ILE A 97 -3.99 9.83 -3.76
C ILE A 97 -3.45 8.88 -2.68
N ARG A 98 -3.91 7.61 -2.67
CA ARG A 98 -3.54 6.64 -1.65
C ARG A 98 -2.03 6.38 -1.58
N SER A 99 -1.35 6.40 -2.74
CA SER A 99 0.10 6.21 -2.81
C SER A 99 0.89 7.32 -2.09
N ARG A 100 0.37 8.54 -2.07
CA ARG A 100 0.99 9.67 -1.35
C ARG A 100 0.83 9.58 0.16
N LEU A 101 -0.14 8.83 0.64
CA LEU A 101 -0.46 8.68 2.06
C LEU A 101 0.22 7.45 2.70
N SER A 102 0.87 6.60 1.91
CA SER A 102 1.36 5.28 2.33
C SER A 102 2.85 5.10 2.10
N LYS A 103 3.53 4.46 3.07
CA LYS A 103 4.93 4.02 2.93
C LYS A 103 5.06 2.70 2.15
N ILE A 104 3.96 1.99 1.92
CA ILE A 104 3.91 0.64 1.35
C ILE A 104 3.61 0.68 -0.14
N LYS A 105 2.63 1.52 -0.53
CA LYS A 105 2.13 1.64 -1.89
C LYS A 105 3.13 2.28 -2.84
N ALA A 106 2.88 2.16 -4.14
CA ALA A 106 3.64 2.82 -5.21
C ALA A 106 5.16 2.62 -5.07
N GLY A 107 5.58 1.37 -5.00
CA GLY A 107 6.99 0.99 -4.86
C GLY A 107 7.53 1.13 -3.43
N GLY A 108 6.67 1.37 -2.44
CA GLY A 108 7.09 1.49 -1.04
C GLY A 108 7.77 0.23 -0.52
N LEU A 109 7.22 -0.95 -0.81
CA LEU A 109 7.86 -2.21 -0.42
C LEU A 109 9.12 -2.51 -1.23
N ALA A 110 9.17 -2.18 -2.52
CA ALA A 110 10.40 -2.34 -3.29
C ALA A 110 11.57 -1.57 -2.64
N ARG A 111 11.30 -0.38 -2.11
CA ARG A 111 12.31 0.39 -1.35
C ARG A 111 12.64 -0.21 0.01
N ALA A 112 11.64 -0.76 0.69
CA ALA A 112 11.86 -1.40 2.00
C ALA A 112 12.74 -2.65 1.88
N PHE A 113 12.62 -3.37 0.76
CA PHE A 113 13.43 -4.56 0.43
C PHE A 113 14.66 -4.24 -0.43
N ASP A 114 15.16 -3.02 -0.42
CA ASP A 114 16.24 -2.54 -1.32
C ASP A 114 17.54 -3.37 -1.27
N ARG A 115 17.76 -4.12 -0.19
CA ARG A 115 18.94 -4.94 0.02
C ARG A 115 18.78 -6.38 -0.47
N ALA A 116 17.56 -6.88 -0.61
CA ALA A 116 17.30 -8.27 -0.98
C ALA A 116 16.94 -8.41 -2.46
N THR A 117 17.16 -9.61 -3.01
CA THR A 117 16.53 -9.98 -4.28
C THR A 117 15.08 -10.38 -4.00
N VAL A 118 14.12 -9.70 -4.63
CA VAL A 118 12.70 -9.99 -4.45
C VAL A 118 12.09 -10.51 -5.74
N VAL A 119 11.47 -11.69 -5.67
CA VAL A 119 10.63 -12.24 -6.73
C VAL A 119 9.18 -12.09 -6.31
N VAL A 120 8.40 -11.33 -7.08
CA VAL A 120 7.00 -11.06 -6.79
C VAL A 120 6.11 -11.94 -7.64
N LEU A 121 5.34 -12.83 -7.01
CA LEU A 121 4.29 -13.61 -7.66
C LEU A 121 2.94 -12.95 -7.40
N ILE A 122 2.24 -12.58 -8.46
CA ILE A 122 0.99 -11.82 -8.39
C ILE A 122 -0.16 -12.66 -8.91
N MET A 123 -1.19 -12.84 -8.06
CA MET A 123 -2.47 -13.36 -8.48
C MET A 123 -3.37 -12.16 -8.81
N SER A 124 -3.55 -11.90 -10.10
CA SER A 124 -4.30 -10.74 -10.58
C SER A 124 -5.79 -11.00 -10.56
N ASP A 125 -6.53 -10.05 -10.01
CA ASP A 125 -8.00 -9.91 -10.09
C ASP A 125 -8.41 -8.62 -10.83
N VAL A 126 -7.46 -7.98 -11.52
CA VAL A 126 -7.62 -6.69 -12.19
C VAL A 126 -7.53 -6.85 -13.71
N ALA A 127 -8.39 -6.16 -14.42
CA ALA A 127 -8.35 -6.13 -15.89
C ALA A 127 -6.98 -5.66 -16.41
N GLN A 128 -6.45 -6.35 -17.41
CA GLN A 128 -5.16 -6.08 -18.06
C GLN A 128 -3.92 -6.28 -17.13
N ASP A 129 -4.08 -6.96 -15.99
CA ASP A 129 -3.00 -7.27 -15.06
C ASP A 129 -2.13 -6.04 -14.67
N ASN A 130 -2.77 -4.88 -14.51
CA ASN A 130 -2.06 -3.64 -14.22
C ASN A 130 -1.43 -3.69 -12.81
N LEU A 131 -0.12 -3.88 -12.75
CA LEU A 131 0.64 -4.03 -11.52
C LEU A 131 0.55 -2.82 -10.59
N ALA A 132 0.34 -1.61 -11.12
CA ALA A 132 0.18 -0.40 -10.31
C ALA A 132 -1.18 -0.35 -9.60
N VAL A 133 -2.15 -1.15 -10.05
CA VAL A 133 -3.49 -1.25 -9.45
C VAL A 133 -3.55 -2.36 -8.41
N ILE A 134 -2.96 -3.53 -8.70
CA ILE A 134 -2.97 -4.68 -7.80
C ILE A 134 -2.27 -4.33 -6.48
N GLY A 135 -2.99 -4.42 -5.36
CA GLY A 135 -2.49 -4.02 -4.05
C GLY A 135 -2.02 -2.56 -3.95
N SER A 136 -2.39 -1.69 -4.91
CA SER A 136 -1.87 -0.32 -5.09
C SER A 136 -0.37 -0.26 -5.38
N GLY A 137 0.16 -1.25 -6.10
CA GLY A 137 1.51 -1.26 -6.65
C GLY A 137 2.65 -1.23 -5.63
N PRO A 138 2.72 -2.15 -4.64
CA PRO A 138 3.75 -2.08 -3.61
C PRO A 138 5.18 -2.24 -4.14
N PHE A 139 5.34 -2.84 -5.32
CA PHE A 139 6.64 -3.07 -5.98
C PHE A 139 6.84 -2.30 -7.29
N VAL A 140 5.90 -1.47 -7.70
CA VAL A 140 6.01 -0.66 -8.92
C VAL A 140 5.81 0.82 -8.60
N PRO A 141 6.48 1.73 -9.30
CA PRO A 141 6.36 3.15 -9.03
C PRO A 141 4.94 3.66 -9.30
N ALA A 142 4.61 4.80 -8.67
CA ALA A 142 3.39 5.54 -9.02
C ALA A 142 3.41 5.95 -10.50
N ASN A 143 2.23 6.05 -11.11
CA ASN A 143 2.14 6.64 -12.45
C ASN A 143 2.47 8.14 -12.39
N PRO A 144 3.56 8.60 -13.04
CA PRO A 144 3.99 9.99 -12.96
C PRO A 144 3.04 10.97 -13.67
N GLU A 145 2.17 10.47 -14.55
CA GLU A 145 1.19 11.29 -15.28
C GLU A 145 -0.03 11.68 -14.42
N LEU A 146 -0.19 11.03 -13.27
CA LEU A 146 -1.32 11.28 -12.37
C LEU A 146 -0.90 12.17 -11.21
N ASP A 147 -1.22 13.45 -11.35
CA ASP A 147 -1.05 14.43 -10.27
C ASP A 147 -2.20 14.31 -9.26
N PRO A 148 -1.91 13.97 -7.97
CA PRO A 148 -2.92 13.92 -6.92
C PRO A 148 -3.72 15.22 -6.78
N VAL A 149 -3.12 16.38 -7.04
CA VAL A 149 -3.80 17.69 -6.96
C VAL A 149 -4.88 17.78 -8.03
N GLN A 150 -4.59 17.35 -9.26
CA GLN A 150 -5.60 17.31 -10.33
C GLN A 150 -6.75 16.36 -9.97
N VAL A 151 -6.46 15.25 -9.29
CA VAL A 151 -7.50 14.33 -8.81
C VAL A 151 -8.37 14.99 -7.74
N LEU A 152 -7.78 15.74 -6.79
CA LEU A 152 -8.53 16.51 -5.79
C LEU A 152 -9.55 17.44 -6.45
N ASP A 153 -9.14 18.15 -7.49
CA ASP A 153 -9.98 19.12 -8.19
C ASP A 153 -11.04 18.44 -9.05
N ALA A 154 -10.67 17.43 -9.83
CA ALA A 154 -11.57 16.72 -10.73
C ALA A 154 -12.76 16.04 -10.02
N TYR A 155 -12.54 15.59 -8.78
CA TYR A 155 -13.57 14.91 -7.99
C TYR A 155 -14.07 15.72 -6.78
N ASN A 156 -13.73 17.01 -6.69
CA ASN A 156 -14.15 17.92 -5.60
C ASN A 156 -13.82 17.37 -4.19
N LEU A 157 -12.66 16.77 -4.03
CA LEU A 157 -12.27 16.05 -2.81
C LEU A 157 -11.73 16.96 -1.70
N ARG A 158 -11.35 18.21 -1.99
CA ARG A 158 -10.70 19.12 -1.02
C ARG A 158 -11.52 19.32 0.26
N ALA A 159 -12.84 19.46 0.12
CA ALA A 159 -13.73 19.66 1.28
C ALA A 159 -14.08 18.35 2.02
N LEU A 160 -13.80 17.20 1.42
CA LEU A 160 -14.14 15.87 1.95
C LEU A 160 -12.96 15.21 2.66
N LEU A 161 -11.74 15.62 2.33
CA LEU A 161 -10.51 15.07 2.94
C LEU A 161 -10.08 15.90 4.16
N PRO A 162 -9.39 15.28 5.14
CA PRO A 162 -8.78 16.03 6.23
C PRO A 162 -7.83 17.12 5.71
N PRO A 163 -7.84 18.34 6.28
CA PRO A 163 -6.98 19.44 5.79
C PRO A 163 -5.51 19.06 5.68
N ARG A 164 -4.96 18.34 6.67
CA ARG A 164 -3.57 17.87 6.65
C ARG A 164 -3.26 16.89 5.50
N VAL A 165 -4.25 16.13 5.06
CA VAL A 165 -4.12 15.24 3.87
C VAL A 165 -4.06 16.08 2.61
N VAL A 166 -4.90 17.13 2.51
CA VAL A 166 -4.86 18.06 1.38
C VAL A 166 -3.51 18.76 1.31
N ASP A 167 -3.03 19.31 2.43
CA ASP A 167 -1.72 19.99 2.52
C ASP A 167 -0.57 19.07 2.09
N LEU A 168 -0.61 17.80 2.50
CA LEU A 168 0.40 16.80 2.12
C LEU A 168 0.35 16.49 0.61
N LEU A 169 -0.84 16.40 0.03
CA LEU A 169 -1.01 16.12 -1.40
C LEU A 169 -0.56 17.30 -2.27
N GLU A 170 -0.73 18.52 -1.80
CA GLU A 170 -0.28 19.75 -2.46
C GLU A 170 1.23 20.00 -2.31
N ALA A 171 1.85 19.42 -1.30
CA ALA A 171 3.28 19.54 -1.10
C ALA A 171 4.06 18.91 -2.27
N PRO A 172 5.16 19.53 -2.72
CA PRO A 172 5.99 18.99 -3.79
C PRO A 172 6.40 17.53 -3.46
N SER A 173 6.14 16.62 -4.40
CA SER A 173 6.63 15.26 -4.29
C SER A 173 8.01 15.13 -4.91
N HIS A 174 8.95 14.56 -4.18
CA HIS A 174 10.16 14.09 -4.81
C HIS A 174 9.85 12.76 -5.52
N PRO A 175 10.18 12.61 -6.81
CA PRO A 175 10.04 11.32 -7.48
C PRO A 175 10.87 10.29 -6.74
N VAL A 176 10.22 9.22 -6.32
CA VAL A 176 10.89 8.15 -5.58
C VAL A 176 11.32 7.08 -6.58
N SER A 177 12.62 6.90 -6.73
CA SER A 177 13.16 5.79 -7.52
C SER A 177 12.84 4.46 -6.84
N VAL A 178 12.40 3.49 -7.63
CA VAL A 178 12.28 2.09 -7.20
C VAL A 178 13.55 1.38 -7.67
N PRO A 179 14.22 0.59 -6.82
CA PRO A 179 15.35 -0.26 -7.24
C PRO A 179 14.93 -1.15 -8.40
N GLN A 180 15.84 -1.35 -9.36
CA GLN A 180 15.63 -2.25 -10.50
C GLN A 180 16.01 -3.68 -10.14
#